data_4131c43641e64f2382c57eccde5bce02
#
_entry.id   4131c43641e64f2382c57eccde5bce02
#
_cell.length_a   1.000
_cell.length_b   1.000
_cell.length_c   1.000
_cell.angle_alpha   90.00
_cell.angle_beta   90.00
_cell.angle_gamma   90.00
#
_symmetry.space_group_name_H-M   'P 1'
#
loop_
_entity.id
_entity.type
_entity.pdbx_description
1 polymer ?
#
loop_
_entity_poly.entity_id
_entity_poly.type
_entity_poly.pdbx_seq_one_letter_code
_entity_poly.pdbx_strand_id
1 'polypeptide(L)'
;METVTLTRIAHSSVLIDFEGCTVLTDPWFSERFAYHHGEPYGITLENLPKLAGVVVSHGHYDHYDMESFRAYPDKQVAIAVKRGIGKTAHDNGFSNVIEMDPWEITRFGPITVTAAPGKHGVPEITYVLQAGDSVVYFGGDSLLIPELNEVGLRFPKIDAALLAINGLRIRPAGNRQVVMDPKDAAELCRILRPRYAVPIHYAFKGGLITDTLFLKYAGEPSELTREFEEITREVAPETNVRVLAPGEPLVIQT
;
A
#
# COMPACT_ATOMS: atom_id res chain seq x y z
N MET A 1 3.97 7.68 25.22
CA MET A 1 3.24 7.97 23.96
C MET A 1 3.85 7.05 22.92
N GLU A 2 3.04 6.19 22.35
CA GLU A 2 3.50 5.31 21.27
C GLU A 2 3.66 6.14 20.00
N THR A 3 4.59 5.73 19.14
CA THR A 3 4.90 6.47 17.91
C THR A 3 4.91 5.52 16.74
N VAL A 4 4.21 5.88 15.67
CA VAL A 4 4.35 5.21 14.38
C VAL A 4 4.95 6.18 13.35
N THR A 5 5.96 5.71 12.62
CA THR A 5 6.60 6.50 11.55
C THR A 5 6.36 5.85 10.21
N LEU A 6 5.84 6.63 9.27
CA LEU A 6 5.65 6.21 7.88
C LEU A 6 6.72 6.85 7.00
N THR A 7 7.43 6.05 6.21
CA THR A 7 8.41 6.56 5.23
C THR A 7 8.13 5.95 3.87
N ARG A 8 7.67 6.76 2.94
CA ARG A 8 7.37 6.28 1.58
C ARG A 8 8.67 6.06 0.81
N ILE A 9 8.87 4.86 0.29
CA ILE A 9 10.02 4.53 -0.57
C ILE A 9 9.75 5.01 -1.99
N ALA A 10 8.73 4.48 -2.61
CA ALA A 10 8.16 4.85 -3.91
C ALA A 10 6.87 4.06 -4.10
N HIS A 11 5.98 4.50 -4.97
CA HIS A 11 4.78 3.75 -5.35
C HIS A 11 3.94 3.34 -4.12
N SER A 12 3.72 2.02 -3.93
CA SER A 12 3.04 1.43 -2.76
C SER A 12 4.01 0.84 -1.73
N SER A 13 5.33 0.99 -1.95
CA SER A 13 6.37 0.57 -1.01
C SER A 13 6.55 1.62 0.08
N VAL A 14 6.13 1.29 1.30
CA VAL A 14 6.21 2.16 2.49
C VAL A 14 6.79 1.38 3.66
N LEU A 15 7.73 1.99 4.37
CA LEU A 15 8.16 1.52 5.70
C LEU A 15 7.22 2.06 6.75
N ILE A 16 6.66 1.17 7.56
CA ILE A 16 5.81 1.48 8.70
C ILE A 16 6.57 1.01 9.95
N ASP A 17 7.12 1.96 10.69
CA ASP A 17 7.90 1.67 11.88
C ASP A 17 7.07 1.93 13.14
N PHE A 18 6.90 0.89 13.94
CA PHE A 18 6.28 0.92 15.25
C PHE A 18 7.39 0.80 16.31
N GLU A 19 8.00 1.92 16.69
CA GLU A 19 9.05 2.01 17.73
C GLU A 19 10.21 1.02 17.53
N GLY A 20 10.75 0.96 16.30
CA GLY A 20 11.85 0.07 15.93
C GLY A 20 11.44 -1.31 15.40
N CYS A 21 10.13 -1.59 15.34
CA CYS A 21 9.57 -2.75 14.65
C CYS A 21 9.03 -2.33 13.29
N THR A 22 9.80 -2.52 12.22
CA THR A 22 9.48 -1.99 10.89
C THR A 22 8.83 -3.05 9.99
N VAL A 23 7.72 -2.69 9.36
CA VAL A 23 7.06 -3.48 8.31
C VAL A 23 7.23 -2.77 6.97
N LEU A 24 7.52 -3.52 5.91
CA LEU A 24 7.53 -3.04 4.53
C LEU A 24 6.24 -3.47 3.82
N THR A 25 5.61 -2.53 3.10
CA THR A 25 4.48 -2.84 2.23
C THR A 25 4.95 -2.99 0.78
N ASP A 26 4.34 -3.90 0.03
CA ASP A 26 4.45 -4.09 -1.43
C ASP A 26 5.84 -3.75 -2.00
N PRO A 27 6.87 -4.60 -1.76
CA PRO A 27 8.25 -4.34 -2.17
C PRO A 27 8.38 -4.28 -3.69
N TRP A 28 8.86 -3.13 -4.21
CA TRP A 28 9.19 -2.92 -5.61
C TRP A 28 10.46 -2.08 -5.75
N PHE A 29 11.56 -2.72 -6.17
CA PHE A 29 12.91 -2.13 -6.22
C PHE A 29 13.58 -2.20 -7.59
N SER A 30 12.86 -2.61 -8.63
CA SER A 30 13.39 -2.62 -9.99
C SER A 30 12.35 -2.21 -11.00
N GLU A 31 12.81 -1.58 -12.06
CA GLU A 31 11.97 -1.23 -13.21
C GLU A 31 12.17 -2.26 -14.34
N ARG A 32 11.13 -2.44 -15.14
CA ARG A 32 11.18 -3.22 -16.36
C ARG A 32 10.19 -2.69 -17.38
N PHE A 33 10.15 -3.28 -18.56
CA PHE A 33 9.18 -2.90 -19.59
C PHE A 33 7.75 -2.85 -19.00
N ALA A 34 7.07 -1.73 -19.24
CA ALA A 34 5.73 -1.42 -18.76
C ALA A 34 5.56 -1.19 -17.23
N TYR A 35 6.66 -1.13 -16.46
CA TYR A 35 6.64 -0.91 -15.02
C TYR A 35 7.72 0.09 -14.62
N HIS A 36 7.32 1.36 -14.42
CA HIS A 36 8.21 2.46 -14.04
C HIS A 36 7.64 3.21 -12.84
N HIS A 37 8.48 3.53 -11.87
CA HIS A 37 8.07 4.23 -10.65
C HIS A 37 7.52 5.63 -10.93
N GLY A 38 8.06 6.30 -11.96
CA GLY A 38 7.74 7.69 -12.27
C GLY A 38 8.29 8.70 -11.25
N GLU A 39 9.04 8.22 -10.28
CA GLU A 39 9.68 8.99 -9.19
C GLU A 39 10.93 8.26 -8.69
N PRO A 40 11.89 8.97 -8.04
CA PRO A 40 13.08 8.32 -7.48
C PRO A 40 12.72 7.48 -6.23
N TYR A 41 13.63 6.55 -5.87
CA TYR A 41 13.53 5.86 -4.58
C TYR A 41 13.93 6.78 -3.43
N GLY A 42 13.14 6.78 -2.36
CA GLY A 42 13.50 7.42 -1.11
C GLY A 42 14.54 6.63 -0.30
N ILE A 43 14.47 5.29 -0.41
CA ILE A 43 15.37 4.35 0.25
C ILE A 43 15.66 3.23 -0.75
N THR A 44 16.92 2.84 -0.91
CA THR A 44 17.30 1.72 -1.76
C THR A 44 17.20 0.39 -0.99
N LEU A 45 17.15 -0.73 -1.71
CA LEU A 45 17.07 -2.05 -1.09
C LEU A 45 18.21 -2.34 -0.10
N GLU A 46 19.43 -1.88 -0.43
CA GLU A 46 20.61 -2.07 0.42
C GLU A 46 20.54 -1.28 1.73
N ASN A 47 19.76 -0.19 1.74
CA ASN A 47 19.58 0.69 2.89
C ASN A 47 18.31 0.40 3.70
N LEU A 48 17.58 -0.68 3.36
CA LEU A 48 16.45 -1.10 4.16
C LEU A 48 16.88 -1.44 5.60
N PRO A 49 16.09 -1.03 6.60
CA PRO A 49 16.33 -1.44 7.98
C PRO A 49 16.08 -2.95 8.15
N LYS A 50 16.38 -3.46 9.34
CA LYS A 50 15.90 -4.78 9.72
C LYS A 50 14.37 -4.77 9.77
N LEU A 51 13.75 -5.64 9.00
CA LEU A 51 12.29 -5.74 8.93
C LEU A 51 11.77 -6.77 9.93
N ALA A 52 10.68 -6.43 10.62
CA ALA A 52 9.87 -7.37 11.39
C ALA A 52 8.99 -8.24 10.47
N GLY A 53 8.61 -7.71 9.32
CA GLY A 53 7.86 -8.42 8.29
C GLY A 53 7.61 -7.59 7.04
N VAL A 54 7.00 -8.25 6.06
CA VAL A 54 6.56 -7.68 4.78
C VAL A 54 5.10 -8.05 4.57
N VAL A 55 4.28 -7.11 4.11
CA VAL A 55 2.92 -7.37 3.66
C VAL A 55 2.81 -7.10 2.17
N VAL A 56 2.17 -8.02 1.43
CA VAL A 56 1.99 -7.92 -0.01
C VAL A 56 0.51 -8.02 -0.33
N SER A 57 -0.04 -6.98 -0.96
CA SER A 57 -1.46 -6.88 -1.26
C SER A 57 -1.90 -7.87 -2.35
N HIS A 58 -1.13 -7.97 -3.44
CA HIS A 58 -1.45 -8.82 -4.60
C HIS A 58 -0.20 -9.17 -5.42
N GLY A 59 -0.38 -9.94 -6.50
CA GLY A 59 0.72 -10.56 -7.25
C GLY A 59 1.21 -9.78 -8.47
N HIS A 60 0.87 -8.50 -8.67
CA HIS A 60 1.48 -7.71 -9.73
C HIS A 60 2.94 -7.40 -9.42
N TYR A 61 3.73 -7.21 -10.47
CA TYR A 61 5.19 -7.02 -10.34
C TYR A 61 5.57 -5.77 -9.53
N ASP A 62 4.85 -4.69 -9.70
CA ASP A 62 5.03 -3.40 -9.00
C ASP A 62 4.59 -3.42 -7.53
N HIS A 63 4.12 -4.58 -7.03
CA HIS A 63 3.76 -4.82 -5.62
C HIS A 63 4.48 -6.04 -5.04
N TYR A 64 4.99 -6.94 -5.90
CA TYR A 64 5.57 -8.20 -5.47
C TYR A 64 6.85 -8.54 -6.24
N ASP A 65 7.82 -7.60 -6.24
CA ASP A 65 9.12 -7.74 -6.91
C ASP A 65 10.08 -8.60 -6.07
N MET A 66 9.77 -9.88 -5.94
CA MET A 66 10.63 -10.82 -5.21
C MET A 66 11.96 -11.08 -5.92
N GLU A 67 12.03 -10.84 -7.21
CA GLU A 67 13.27 -10.99 -7.98
C GLU A 67 14.35 -10.00 -7.49
N SER A 68 14.00 -8.74 -7.26
CA SER A 68 14.91 -7.78 -6.64
C SER A 68 15.01 -8.01 -5.13
N PHE A 69 13.87 -8.19 -4.46
CA PHE A 69 13.81 -8.34 -3.01
C PHE A 69 14.59 -9.57 -2.49
N ARG A 70 14.88 -10.56 -3.34
CA ARG A 70 15.77 -11.67 -2.98
C ARG A 70 17.19 -11.23 -2.55
N ALA A 71 17.60 -9.98 -2.80
CA ALA A 71 18.85 -9.44 -2.26
C ALA A 71 18.76 -9.04 -0.79
N TYR A 72 17.54 -8.90 -0.22
CA TYR A 72 17.35 -8.64 1.21
C TYR A 72 17.97 -9.79 2.04
N PRO A 73 18.82 -9.50 3.05
CA PRO A 73 19.69 -10.51 3.69
C PRO A 73 18.93 -11.54 4.52
N ASP A 74 17.85 -11.15 5.20
CA ASP A 74 17.08 -12.06 6.08
C ASP A 74 16.05 -12.86 5.26
N LYS A 75 16.36 -14.11 4.95
CA LYS A 75 15.47 -15.02 4.24
C LYS A 75 14.36 -15.62 5.09
N GLN A 76 14.39 -15.37 6.41
CA GLN A 76 13.37 -15.81 7.36
C GLN A 76 12.44 -14.67 7.77
N VAL A 77 12.60 -13.46 7.20
CA VAL A 77 11.65 -12.37 7.41
C VAL A 77 10.24 -12.86 7.06
N ALA A 78 9.28 -12.59 7.94
CA ALA A 78 7.90 -13.00 7.71
C ALA A 78 7.30 -12.21 6.52
N ILE A 79 6.71 -12.91 5.55
CA ILE A 79 6.06 -12.29 4.38
C ILE A 79 4.61 -12.74 4.34
N ALA A 80 3.68 -11.84 4.67
CA ALA A 80 2.24 -12.07 4.54
C ALA A 80 1.78 -11.70 3.13
N VAL A 81 1.10 -12.61 2.47
CA VAL A 81 0.63 -12.47 1.08
C VAL A 81 -0.81 -12.97 0.94
N LYS A 82 -1.51 -12.50 -0.09
CA LYS A 82 -2.80 -13.10 -0.50
C LYS A 82 -2.61 -14.59 -0.78
N ARG A 83 -3.52 -15.42 -0.27
CA ARG A 83 -3.50 -16.87 -0.53
C ARG A 83 -3.45 -17.18 -2.01
N GLY A 84 -2.52 -18.09 -2.38
CA GLY A 84 -2.29 -18.56 -3.74
C GLY A 84 -1.11 -17.90 -4.47
N ILE A 85 -0.43 -16.90 -3.87
CA ILE A 85 0.76 -16.26 -4.48
C ILE A 85 2.05 -16.49 -3.71
N GLY A 86 2.02 -17.21 -2.59
CA GLY A 86 3.19 -17.46 -1.72
C GLY A 86 4.35 -18.16 -2.41
N LYS A 87 4.06 -18.97 -3.45
CA LYS A 87 5.10 -19.67 -4.23
C LYS A 87 6.17 -18.72 -4.76
N THR A 88 5.82 -17.51 -5.19
CA THR A 88 6.76 -16.51 -5.71
C THR A 88 7.84 -16.15 -4.67
N ALA A 89 7.49 -15.94 -3.40
CA ALA A 89 8.46 -15.66 -2.35
C ALA A 89 9.34 -16.89 -2.05
N HIS A 90 8.75 -18.09 -2.00
CA HIS A 90 9.51 -19.34 -1.79
C HIS A 90 10.52 -19.58 -2.92
N ASP A 91 10.16 -19.38 -4.17
CA ASP A 91 11.05 -19.54 -5.33
C ASP A 91 12.24 -18.54 -5.28
N ASN A 92 12.08 -17.41 -4.57
CA ASN A 92 13.12 -16.41 -4.35
C ASN A 92 13.88 -16.57 -3.01
N GLY A 93 13.70 -17.72 -2.34
CA GLY A 93 14.50 -18.14 -1.21
C GLY A 93 13.95 -17.75 0.17
N PHE A 94 12.76 -17.14 0.25
CA PHE A 94 12.13 -16.81 1.52
C PHE A 94 11.39 -18.02 2.09
N SER A 95 11.64 -18.35 3.36
CA SER A 95 11.10 -19.56 3.99
C SER A 95 9.88 -19.31 4.87
N ASN A 96 9.69 -18.09 5.36
CA ASN A 96 8.60 -17.75 6.28
C ASN A 96 7.51 -16.97 5.55
N VAL A 97 6.74 -17.65 4.70
CA VAL A 97 5.66 -17.08 3.89
C VAL A 97 4.31 -17.48 4.48
N ILE A 98 3.46 -16.50 4.72
CA ILE A 98 2.15 -16.65 5.37
C ILE A 98 1.07 -16.26 4.37
N GLU A 99 0.38 -17.22 3.82
CA GLU A 99 -0.75 -16.97 2.93
C GLU A 99 -2.02 -16.66 3.72
N MET A 100 -2.67 -15.57 3.38
CA MET A 100 -3.83 -15.04 4.11
C MET A 100 -5.05 -14.82 3.22
N ASP A 101 -6.22 -15.06 3.80
CA ASP A 101 -7.52 -14.63 3.29
C ASP A 101 -8.08 -13.49 4.18
N PRO A 102 -9.08 -12.72 3.70
CA PRO A 102 -9.68 -11.64 4.49
C PRO A 102 -10.10 -12.11 5.89
N TRP A 103 -9.75 -11.29 6.89
CA TRP A 103 -10.00 -11.47 8.32
C TRP A 103 -9.12 -12.51 9.02
N GLU A 104 -8.19 -13.16 8.30
CA GLU A 104 -7.13 -13.92 8.95
C GLU A 104 -6.12 -12.99 9.60
N ILE A 105 -5.52 -13.44 10.71
CA ILE A 105 -4.61 -12.66 11.55
C ILE A 105 -3.28 -13.40 11.69
N THR A 106 -2.18 -12.66 11.55
CA THR A 106 -0.84 -13.12 11.89
C THR A 106 -0.12 -12.08 12.75
N ARG A 107 1.15 -12.35 13.14
CA ARG A 107 1.94 -11.43 13.94
C ARG A 107 3.37 -11.33 13.43
N PHE A 108 3.89 -10.10 13.40
CA PHE A 108 5.30 -9.80 13.18
C PHE A 108 5.88 -9.23 14.48
N GLY A 109 6.36 -10.12 15.37
CA GLY A 109 6.73 -9.69 16.73
C GLY A 109 5.55 -9.08 17.49
N PRO A 110 5.63 -7.80 17.92
CA PRO A 110 4.55 -7.13 18.65
C PRO A 110 3.40 -6.68 17.73
N ILE A 111 3.62 -6.67 16.40
CA ILE A 111 2.65 -6.14 15.43
C ILE A 111 1.63 -7.22 15.08
N THR A 112 0.35 -6.94 15.30
CA THR A 112 -0.76 -7.73 14.78
C THR A 112 -1.06 -7.29 13.36
N VAL A 113 -1.09 -8.26 12.43
CA VAL A 113 -1.37 -8.06 11.00
C VAL A 113 -2.69 -8.74 10.69
N THR A 114 -3.71 -7.95 10.38
CA THR A 114 -5.03 -8.45 9.96
C THR A 114 -5.19 -8.23 8.47
N ALA A 115 -5.41 -9.30 7.71
CA ALA A 115 -5.84 -9.20 6.32
C ALA A 115 -7.27 -8.69 6.26
N ALA A 116 -7.55 -7.76 5.35
CA ALA A 116 -8.88 -7.22 5.14
C ALA A 116 -9.30 -7.38 3.66
N PRO A 117 -10.59 -7.26 3.32
CA PRO A 117 -11.05 -7.35 1.95
C PRO A 117 -10.37 -6.33 1.03
N GLY A 118 -10.07 -6.76 -0.19
CA GLY A 118 -9.58 -5.92 -1.27
C GLY A 118 -10.15 -6.39 -2.61
N LYS A 119 -10.21 -5.50 -3.60
CA LYS A 119 -10.69 -5.81 -4.95
C LYS A 119 -9.93 -5.03 -5.99
N HIS A 120 -9.25 -5.75 -6.86
CA HIS A 120 -8.46 -5.21 -7.95
C HIS A 120 -8.67 -6.01 -9.24
N GLY A 121 -7.80 -5.85 -10.25
CA GLY A 121 -7.79 -6.65 -11.48
C GLY A 121 -7.46 -8.13 -11.27
N VAL A 122 -6.75 -8.44 -10.19
CA VAL A 122 -6.38 -9.78 -9.73
C VAL A 122 -6.81 -9.97 -8.27
N PRO A 123 -6.79 -11.21 -7.71
CA PRO A 123 -7.08 -11.43 -6.30
C PRO A 123 -6.17 -10.58 -5.39
N GLU A 124 -6.78 -9.83 -4.49
CA GLU A 124 -6.11 -8.87 -3.59
C GLU A 124 -6.66 -8.94 -2.17
N ILE A 125 -5.84 -8.59 -1.21
CA ILE A 125 -6.19 -8.25 0.16
C ILE A 125 -5.56 -6.93 0.56
N THR A 126 -6.19 -6.23 1.48
CA THR A 126 -5.63 -5.06 2.17
C THR A 126 -5.20 -5.46 3.57
N TYR A 127 -4.57 -4.56 4.33
CA TYR A 127 -4.07 -4.91 5.65
C TYR A 127 -4.36 -3.84 6.70
N VAL A 128 -4.65 -4.29 7.92
CA VAL A 128 -4.59 -3.47 9.13
C VAL A 128 -3.41 -3.94 9.97
N LEU A 129 -2.48 -3.03 10.24
CA LEU A 129 -1.30 -3.24 11.08
C LEU A 129 -1.51 -2.54 12.41
N GLN A 130 -1.39 -3.26 13.52
CA GLN A 130 -1.61 -2.72 14.85
C GLN A 130 -0.50 -3.10 15.81
N ALA A 131 0.07 -2.11 16.51
CA ALA A 131 0.97 -2.32 17.64
C ALA A 131 0.55 -1.37 18.76
N GLY A 132 0.25 -1.94 19.95
CA GLY A 132 -0.35 -1.18 21.05
C GLY A 132 -1.62 -0.46 20.60
N ASP A 133 -1.67 0.87 20.79
CA ASP A 133 -2.77 1.73 20.38
C ASP A 133 -2.64 2.29 18.94
N SER A 134 -1.48 2.08 18.30
CA SER A 134 -1.21 2.55 16.94
C SER A 134 -1.83 1.62 15.88
N VAL A 135 -2.61 2.18 14.95
CA VAL A 135 -3.29 1.43 13.88
C VAL A 135 -3.04 2.08 12.52
N VAL A 136 -2.51 1.30 11.58
CA VAL A 136 -2.29 1.73 10.19
C VAL A 136 -3.05 0.82 9.23
N TYR A 137 -3.83 1.41 8.34
CA TYR A 137 -4.48 0.71 7.23
C TYR A 137 -3.65 0.85 5.95
N PHE A 138 -3.37 -0.26 5.29
CA PHE A 138 -2.75 -0.33 3.98
C PHE A 138 -3.74 -0.84 2.94
N GLY A 139 -4.12 0.01 1.99
CA GLY A 139 -5.20 -0.23 1.03
C GLY A 139 -4.78 -0.95 -0.24
N GLY A 140 -3.46 -1.19 -0.48
CA GLY A 140 -3.00 -1.76 -1.76
C GLY A 140 -3.55 -0.98 -2.96
N ASP A 141 -4.00 -1.69 -3.99
CA ASP A 141 -4.63 -1.15 -5.20
C ASP A 141 -6.17 -1.28 -5.19
N SER A 142 -6.73 -1.57 -4.03
CA SER A 142 -8.16 -1.88 -3.93
C SER A 142 -9.05 -0.78 -4.48
N LEU A 143 -10.12 -1.19 -5.13
CA LEU A 143 -11.28 -0.35 -5.40
C LEU A 143 -12.05 -0.09 -4.10
N LEU A 144 -12.83 0.98 -4.08
CA LEU A 144 -13.82 1.21 -3.03
C LEU A 144 -14.92 0.16 -3.13
N ILE A 145 -15.03 -0.71 -2.12
CA ILE A 145 -16.03 -1.78 -2.04
C ILE A 145 -16.80 -1.71 -0.72
N PRO A 146 -18.06 -2.17 -0.68
CA PRO A 146 -18.88 -2.13 0.54
C PRO A 146 -18.26 -2.85 1.74
N GLU A 147 -17.48 -3.90 1.50
CA GLU A 147 -16.82 -4.69 2.55
C GLU A 147 -15.81 -3.87 3.38
N LEU A 148 -15.29 -2.76 2.83
CA LEU A 148 -14.38 -1.86 3.55
C LEU A 148 -15.08 -1.09 4.69
N ASN A 149 -16.42 -1.00 4.71
CA ASN A 149 -17.15 -0.49 5.87
C ASN A 149 -16.87 -1.32 7.12
N GLU A 150 -16.67 -2.63 6.97
CA GLU A 150 -16.36 -3.51 8.09
C GLU A 150 -14.98 -3.21 8.70
N VAL A 151 -14.02 -2.73 7.91
CA VAL A 151 -12.72 -2.25 8.43
C VAL A 151 -12.94 -1.09 9.40
N GLY A 152 -13.70 -0.06 9.01
CA GLY A 152 -14.00 1.08 9.87
C GLY A 152 -14.79 0.70 11.15
N LEU A 153 -15.64 -0.33 11.08
CA LEU A 153 -16.36 -0.84 12.24
C LEU A 153 -15.46 -1.64 13.19
N ARG A 154 -14.56 -2.48 12.66
CA ARG A 154 -13.64 -3.29 13.48
C ARG A 154 -12.48 -2.47 14.05
N PHE A 155 -12.05 -1.43 13.33
CA PHE A 155 -10.94 -0.55 13.71
C PHE A 155 -11.43 0.91 13.78
N PRO A 156 -12.16 1.30 14.82
CA PRO A 156 -12.77 2.63 14.91
C PRO A 156 -11.76 3.77 15.12
N LYS A 157 -10.51 3.43 15.44
CA LYS A 157 -9.39 4.37 15.57
C LYS A 157 -8.29 3.94 14.61
N ILE A 158 -8.14 4.66 13.50
CA ILE A 158 -7.05 4.46 12.51
C ILE A 158 -6.18 5.73 12.53
N ASP A 159 -4.90 5.57 12.84
CA ASP A 159 -3.97 6.71 12.89
C ASP A 159 -3.53 7.13 11.49
N ALA A 160 -3.33 6.15 10.59
CA ALA A 160 -3.01 6.45 9.19
C ALA A 160 -3.63 5.44 8.23
N ALA A 161 -4.02 5.92 7.04
CA ALA A 161 -4.43 5.10 5.90
C ALA A 161 -3.54 5.41 4.68
N LEU A 162 -2.96 4.36 4.09
CA LEU A 162 -2.19 4.42 2.85
C LEU A 162 -3.12 4.04 1.70
N LEU A 163 -3.45 4.99 0.80
CA LEU A 163 -4.51 4.84 -0.18
C LEU A 163 -4.02 5.11 -1.60
N ALA A 164 -4.23 4.17 -2.52
CA ALA A 164 -3.99 4.37 -3.95
C ALA A 164 -4.99 5.37 -4.53
N ILE A 165 -4.52 6.29 -5.40
CA ILE A 165 -5.35 7.38 -5.93
C ILE A 165 -5.25 7.60 -7.44
N ASN A 166 -4.54 6.74 -8.20
CA ASN A 166 -4.30 7.03 -9.62
C ASN A 166 -5.49 6.76 -10.55
N GLY A 167 -6.53 6.09 -10.07
CA GLY A 167 -7.73 5.80 -10.85
C GLY A 167 -7.47 4.99 -12.11
N LEU A 168 -6.50 4.07 -12.05
CA LEU A 168 -6.07 3.26 -13.19
C LEU A 168 -7.23 2.53 -13.84
N ARG A 169 -7.31 2.66 -15.16
CA ARG A 169 -8.33 2.01 -16.01
C ARG A 169 -7.66 1.22 -17.12
N ILE A 170 -8.23 0.06 -17.43
CA ILE A 170 -7.77 -0.82 -18.51
C ILE A 170 -8.57 -0.52 -19.77
N ARG A 171 -7.93 0.13 -20.77
CA ARG A 171 -8.57 0.54 -22.03
C ARG A 171 -9.23 -0.61 -22.81
N PRO A 172 -8.54 -1.76 -23.07
CA PRO A 172 -9.14 -2.89 -23.80
C PRO A 172 -10.32 -3.52 -23.07
N ALA A 173 -10.43 -3.33 -21.76
CA ALA A 173 -11.57 -3.79 -20.96
C ALA A 173 -12.69 -2.73 -20.84
N GLY A 174 -12.87 -1.88 -21.85
CA GLY A 174 -13.89 -0.85 -21.85
C GLY A 174 -13.62 0.30 -20.86
N ASN A 175 -12.36 0.65 -20.60
CA ASN A 175 -11.95 1.59 -19.57
C ASN A 175 -12.39 1.18 -18.16
N ARG A 176 -12.42 -0.11 -17.87
CA ARG A 176 -12.76 -0.62 -16.53
C ARG A 176 -11.75 -0.09 -15.52
N GLN A 177 -12.23 0.58 -14.49
CA GLN A 177 -11.43 1.01 -13.35
C GLN A 177 -10.99 -0.18 -12.52
N VAL A 178 -9.73 -0.19 -12.07
CA VAL A 178 -9.13 -1.26 -11.28
C VAL A 178 -8.44 -0.77 -10.01
N VAL A 179 -8.23 0.55 -9.88
CA VAL A 179 -7.67 1.22 -8.70
C VAL A 179 -8.55 2.41 -8.35
N MET A 180 -8.69 2.75 -7.07
CA MET A 180 -9.41 3.96 -6.64
C MET A 180 -8.87 5.21 -7.31
N ASP A 181 -9.76 6.14 -7.62
CA ASP A 181 -9.41 7.52 -7.97
C ASP A 181 -9.46 8.41 -6.70
N PRO A 182 -9.10 9.71 -6.79
CA PRO A 182 -9.12 10.61 -5.63
C PRO A 182 -10.47 10.68 -4.92
N LYS A 183 -11.58 10.56 -5.63
CA LYS A 183 -12.95 10.61 -5.06
C LYS A 183 -13.25 9.36 -4.24
N ASP A 184 -12.93 8.19 -4.80
CA ASP A 184 -13.10 6.90 -4.13
C ASP A 184 -12.26 6.85 -2.85
N ALA A 185 -10.99 7.31 -2.91
CA ALA A 185 -10.09 7.33 -1.77
C ALA A 185 -10.56 8.34 -0.68
N ALA A 186 -11.07 9.50 -1.06
CA ALA A 186 -11.66 10.46 -0.12
C ALA A 186 -12.92 9.91 0.54
N GLU A 187 -13.77 9.21 -0.20
CA GLU A 187 -14.94 8.52 0.37
C GLU A 187 -14.51 7.40 1.34
N LEU A 188 -13.42 6.68 1.03
CA LEU A 188 -12.86 5.71 1.97
C LEU A 188 -12.33 6.40 3.24
N CYS A 189 -11.75 7.59 3.15
CA CYS A 189 -11.41 8.41 4.33
C CYS A 189 -12.65 8.72 5.18
N ARG A 190 -13.78 9.06 4.56
CA ARG A 190 -15.05 9.29 5.28
C ARG A 190 -15.54 8.05 6.00
N ILE A 191 -15.33 6.87 5.43
CA ILE A 191 -15.72 5.58 6.02
C ILE A 191 -14.78 5.19 7.17
N LEU A 192 -13.47 5.21 6.92
CA LEU A 192 -12.45 4.75 7.88
C LEU A 192 -12.11 5.79 8.94
N ARG A 193 -12.31 7.06 8.65
CA ARG A 193 -11.99 8.22 9.51
C ARG A 193 -10.56 8.17 10.06
N PRO A 194 -9.54 7.97 9.20
CA PRO A 194 -8.16 7.95 9.65
C PRO A 194 -7.74 9.36 10.08
N ARG A 195 -6.87 9.46 11.07
CA ARG A 195 -6.28 10.75 11.47
C ARG A 195 -5.42 11.34 10.34
N TYR A 196 -4.67 10.49 9.63
CA TYR A 196 -3.88 10.85 8.47
C TYR A 196 -4.21 9.96 7.27
N ALA A 197 -4.29 10.55 6.07
CA ALA A 197 -4.35 9.82 4.82
C ALA A 197 -3.09 10.13 3.99
N VAL A 198 -2.38 9.09 3.58
CA VAL A 198 -1.16 9.20 2.76
C VAL A 198 -1.46 8.59 1.39
N PRO A 199 -1.47 9.40 0.32
CA PRO A 199 -1.65 8.88 -1.03
C PRO A 199 -0.44 8.07 -1.48
N ILE A 200 -0.71 6.95 -2.13
CA ILE A 200 0.27 6.04 -2.75
C ILE A 200 -0.16 5.75 -4.19
N HIS A 201 0.65 5.02 -4.96
CA HIS A 201 0.34 4.52 -6.30
C HIS A 201 0.00 5.59 -7.35
N TYR A 202 0.38 6.84 -7.17
CA TYR A 202 -0.02 7.93 -8.07
C TYR A 202 1.02 8.31 -9.13
N ALA A 203 2.27 7.89 -8.97
CA ALA A 203 3.37 8.24 -9.89
C ALA A 203 3.69 7.15 -10.94
N PHE A 204 3.07 5.98 -10.87
CA PHE A 204 3.27 4.85 -11.77
C PHE A 204 3.14 5.24 -13.25
N LYS A 205 4.02 4.71 -14.09
CA LYS A 205 4.01 4.84 -15.55
C LYS A 205 4.21 3.49 -16.23
N GLY A 206 3.35 3.13 -17.15
CA GLY A 206 3.50 1.94 -17.99
C GLY A 206 4.45 2.14 -19.17
N GLY A 207 4.91 3.35 -19.40
CA GLY A 207 5.69 3.74 -20.57
C GLY A 207 4.84 4.02 -21.81
N LEU A 208 5.44 4.69 -22.80
CA LEU A 208 4.73 5.29 -23.93
C LEU A 208 3.72 4.36 -24.63
N ILE A 209 4.12 3.13 -24.92
CA ILE A 209 3.24 2.17 -25.62
C ILE A 209 2.11 1.70 -24.70
N THR A 210 2.44 1.29 -23.48
CA THR A 210 1.49 0.75 -22.52
C THR A 210 0.47 1.80 -22.11
N ASP A 211 0.90 3.02 -21.77
CA ASP A 211 0.02 4.12 -21.38
C ASP A 211 -0.90 4.58 -22.51
N THR A 212 -0.40 4.55 -23.77
CA THR A 212 -1.21 4.94 -24.91
C THR A 212 -2.28 3.90 -25.26
N LEU A 213 -1.94 2.62 -25.24
CA LEU A 213 -2.79 1.55 -25.78
C LEU A 213 -3.60 0.82 -24.71
N PHE A 214 -3.06 0.67 -23.50
CA PHE A 214 -3.63 -0.25 -22.50
C PHE A 214 -4.10 0.43 -21.22
N LEU A 215 -3.41 1.50 -20.78
CA LEU A 215 -3.67 2.11 -19.50
C LEU A 215 -4.26 3.53 -19.66
N LYS A 216 -5.05 3.94 -18.68
CA LYS A 216 -5.53 5.32 -18.53
C LYS A 216 -5.56 5.65 -17.04
N TYR A 217 -4.92 6.73 -16.67
CA TYR A 217 -4.93 7.29 -15.30
C TYR A 217 -6.01 8.36 -15.17
N ALA A 218 -6.42 8.66 -13.95
CA ALA A 218 -7.39 9.72 -13.67
C ALA A 218 -6.81 11.13 -13.91
N GLY A 219 -5.48 11.31 -13.76
CA GLY A 219 -4.77 12.58 -13.97
C GLY A 219 -3.25 12.41 -13.80
N GLU A 220 -2.55 13.53 -13.82
CA GLU A 220 -1.12 13.58 -13.51
C GLU A 220 -0.88 13.59 -11.98
N PRO A 221 0.27 13.13 -11.49
CA PRO A 221 0.55 12.97 -10.05
C PRO A 221 0.20 14.19 -9.19
N SER A 222 0.58 15.38 -9.59
CA SER A 222 0.30 16.62 -8.85
C SER A 222 -1.18 17.03 -8.86
N GLU A 223 -1.91 16.67 -9.91
CA GLU A 223 -3.35 16.90 -9.99
C GLU A 223 -4.10 15.93 -9.08
N LEU A 224 -3.71 14.64 -9.11
CA LEU A 224 -4.33 13.59 -8.29
C LEU A 224 -4.17 13.87 -6.79
N THR A 225 -2.97 14.25 -6.36
CA THR A 225 -2.71 14.55 -4.94
C THR A 225 -3.47 15.78 -4.48
N ARG A 226 -3.54 16.83 -5.30
CA ARG A 226 -4.32 18.03 -5.00
C ARG A 226 -5.82 17.73 -4.96
N GLU A 227 -6.36 17.03 -5.96
CA GLU A 227 -7.77 16.63 -5.98
C GLU A 227 -8.15 15.79 -4.78
N PHE A 228 -7.30 14.84 -4.40
CA PHE A 228 -7.50 14.02 -3.20
C PHE A 228 -7.55 14.87 -1.93
N GLU A 229 -6.63 15.82 -1.78
CA GLU A 229 -6.61 16.72 -0.61
C GLU A 229 -7.86 17.61 -0.56
N GLU A 230 -8.26 18.21 -1.69
CA GLU A 230 -9.42 19.08 -1.77
C GLU A 230 -10.73 18.33 -1.43
N ILE A 231 -10.95 17.15 -2.04
CA ILE A 231 -12.17 16.37 -1.80
C ILE A 231 -12.17 15.81 -0.36
N THR A 232 -11.03 15.30 0.14
CA THR A 232 -10.97 14.79 1.52
C THR A 232 -11.32 15.87 2.53
N ARG A 233 -10.85 17.12 2.31
CA ARG A 233 -11.19 18.24 3.19
C ARG A 233 -12.70 18.52 3.25
N GLU A 234 -13.43 18.25 2.16
CA GLU A 234 -14.88 18.44 2.08
C GLU A 234 -15.67 17.28 2.73
N VAL A 235 -15.27 16.02 2.44
CA VAL A 235 -16.07 14.84 2.82
C VAL A 235 -15.61 14.17 4.12
N ALA A 236 -14.36 14.37 4.54
CA ALA A 236 -13.74 13.83 5.75
C ALA A 236 -12.84 14.89 6.43
N PRO A 237 -13.40 16.01 6.91
CA PRO A 237 -12.63 17.17 7.38
C PRO A 237 -11.74 16.88 8.61
N GLU A 238 -11.97 15.80 9.34
CA GLU A 238 -11.12 15.33 10.44
C GLU A 238 -9.85 14.61 9.96
N THR A 239 -9.77 14.20 8.70
CA THR A 239 -8.62 13.50 8.11
C THR A 239 -7.62 14.48 7.54
N ASN A 240 -6.35 14.38 7.95
CA ASN A 240 -5.27 15.19 7.44
C ASN A 240 -4.56 14.46 6.28
N VAL A 241 -4.69 14.95 5.05
CA VAL A 241 -3.94 14.40 3.93
C VAL A 241 -2.47 14.83 4.01
N ARG A 242 -1.55 13.88 3.86
CA ARG A 242 -0.10 14.10 3.88
C ARG A 242 0.53 13.44 2.64
N VAL A 243 0.84 14.27 1.65
CA VAL A 243 1.59 13.85 0.47
C VAL A 243 3.06 13.82 0.84
N LEU A 244 3.63 12.63 0.97
CA LEU A 244 5.03 12.43 1.35
C LEU A 244 5.91 12.33 0.11
N ALA A 245 6.99 13.09 0.06
CA ALA A 245 8.05 12.83 -0.91
C ALA A 245 8.73 11.47 -0.62
N PRO A 246 9.32 10.79 -1.62
CA PRO A 246 10.12 9.60 -1.36
C PRO A 246 11.22 9.85 -0.33
N GLY A 247 11.27 9.04 0.73
CA GLY A 247 12.22 9.18 1.85
C GLY A 247 11.79 10.17 2.96
N GLU A 248 10.69 10.91 2.76
CA GLU A 248 10.17 11.82 3.79
C GLU A 248 9.44 11.03 4.89
N PRO A 249 9.84 11.18 6.18
CA PRO A 249 9.13 10.53 7.28
C PRO A 249 7.93 11.35 7.76
N LEU A 250 6.82 10.67 8.05
CA LEU A 250 5.70 11.19 8.82
C LEU A 250 5.68 10.52 10.20
N VAL A 251 5.96 11.29 11.24
CA VAL A 251 5.93 10.81 12.63
C VAL A 251 4.55 11.10 13.24
N ILE A 252 3.86 10.07 13.69
CA ILE A 252 2.53 10.14 14.31
C ILE A 252 2.65 9.71 15.75
N GLN A 253 2.29 10.59 16.67
CA GLN A 253 2.18 10.30 18.10
C GLN A 253 0.73 9.83 18.39
N THR A 254 0.58 8.68 19.04
CA THR A 254 -0.69 8.02 19.35
C THR A 254 -0.99 8.02 20.84
#